data_5ed7af304cb3ad1ebd0767b516900f61
#
_entry.id   5ed7af304cb3ad1ebd0767b516900f61
#
_cell.length_a   1.000
_cell.length_b   1.000
_cell.length_c   1.000
_cell.angle_alpha   90.00
_cell.angle_beta   90.00
_cell.angle_gamma   90.00
#
_symmetry.space_group_name_H-M   'P 1'
#
loop_
_entity.id
_entity.type
_entity.pdbx_description
1 polymer ?
#
loop_
_entity_poly.entity_id
_entity_poly.type
_entity_poly.pdbx_seq_one_letter_code
_entity_poly.pdbx_strand_id
1 'polypeptide(L)'
;MSLDRDVDDEVFYSCNIMIMKKYLLETLIQTAHSKNEISFQRNIVMANVKNLNIHAFDATDSFVGTIDSIQSYYKISMSLLEKENRDKLFSSPISTKERDDMPTLYGPESATKNSLVADGCIIDGQGENSLFSKASRLKKAQWLKIPFLCRIPLSAKIQR
;
A
#
# COMPACT_ATOMS: atom_id res chain seq x y z
N MET A 1 23.30 -4.45 28.84
CA MET A 1 22.12 -4.92 29.56
C MET A 1 21.06 -5.22 28.51
N SER A 2 21.10 -6.43 27.99
CA SER A 2 20.18 -6.93 26.95
C SER A 2 18.85 -7.27 27.62
N LEU A 3 17.80 -6.58 27.24
CA LEU A 3 16.45 -6.97 27.59
C LEU A 3 16.08 -8.13 26.64
N ASP A 4 16.19 -9.35 27.16
CA ASP A 4 15.48 -10.50 26.57
C ASP A 4 13.98 -10.20 26.65
N ARG A 5 13.39 -9.85 25.52
CA ARG A 5 11.94 -9.84 25.38
C ARG A 5 11.54 -11.25 24.97
N ASP A 6 10.75 -11.88 25.82
CA ASP A 6 10.11 -13.13 25.52
C ASP A 6 9.34 -13.00 24.20
N VAL A 7 9.53 -13.95 23.28
CA VAL A 7 9.12 -13.92 21.89
C VAL A 7 7.62 -14.22 21.71
N ASP A 8 6.84 -14.32 22.79
CA ASP A 8 5.42 -14.72 22.75
C ASP A 8 4.41 -13.60 23.04
N ASP A 9 4.85 -12.35 23.18
CA ASP A 9 3.89 -11.24 23.29
C ASP A 9 3.43 -10.79 21.92
N GLU A 10 2.15 -10.97 21.61
CA GLU A 10 1.50 -10.37 20.43
C GLU A 10 1.70 -8.85 20.45
N VAL A 11 2.51 -8.35 19.53
CA VAL A 11 2.80 -6.93 19.43
C VAL A 11 1.84 -6.28 18.45
N PHE A 12 0.95 -5.44 18.95
CA PHE A 12 0.05 -4.64 18.11
C PHE A 12 0.76 -3.43 17.54
N TYR A 13 0.66 -3.26 16.22
CA TYR A 13 1.18 -2.11 15.52
C TYR A 13 0.05 -1.14 15.15
N SER A 14 0.27 0.15 15.38
CA SER A 14 -0.68 1.17 14.97
C SER A 14 -0.59 1.41 13.46
N CYS A 15 -1.73 1.36 12.79
CA CYS A 15 -1.85 1.75 11.37
C CYS A 15 -1.78 3.27 11.15
N ASN A 16 -1.61 4.07 12.20
CA ASN A 16 -1.63 5.54 12.15
C ASN A 16 -2.94 6.14 11.60
N ILE A 17 -4.01 5.38 11.65
CA ILE A 17 -5.35 5.83 11.26
C ILE A 17 -6.10 6.19 12.54
N MET A 18 -6.60 7.43 12.61
CA MET A 18 -7.30 7.93 13.79
C MET A 18 -8.60 8.61 13.38
N ILE A 19 -9.67 8.30 14.09
CA ILE A 19 -10.97 8.91 13.89
C ILE A 19 -11.34 9.67 15.15
N MET A 20 -11.62 10.96 15.02
CA MET A 20 -11.98 11.81 16.13
C MET A 20 -12.91 12.96 15.71
N LYS A 21 -13.55 13.59 16.67
CA LYS A 21 -14.39 14.77 16.40
C LYS A 21 -13.53 15.95 15.96
N LYS A 22 -14.01 16.72 14.98
CA LYS A 22 -13.31 17.88 14.40
C LYS A 22 -12.86 18.88 15.47
N TYR A 23 -13.74 19.28 16.38
CA TYR A 23 -13.41 20.26 17.42
C TYR A 23 -12.28 19.78 18.35
N LEU A 24 -12.23 18.46 18.63
CA LEU A 24 -11.18 17.88 19.45
C LEU A 24 -9.84 17.96 18.73
N LEU A 25 -9.81 17.62 17.44
CA LEU A 25 -8.63 17.72 16.62
C LEU A 25 -8.10 19.14 16.56
N GLU A 26 -8.97 20.12 16.32
CA GLU A 26 -8.61 21.54 16.27
C GLU A 26 -7.99 22.00 17.61
N THR A 27 -8.62 21.65 18.73
CA THR A 27 -8.12 21.99 20.07
C THR A 27 -6.75 21.37 20.34
N LEU A 28 -6.57 20.09 19.98
CA LEU A 28 -5.29 19.38 20.16
C LEU A 28 -4.18 19.99 19.31
N ILE A 29 -4.47 20.34 18.06
CA ILE A 29 -3.49 21.00 17.18
C ILE A 29 -3.12 22.39 17.68
N GLN A 30 -4.08 23.20 18.11
CA GLN A 30 -3.82 24.53 18.66
C GLN A 30 -2.95 24.44 19.93
N THR A 31 -3.24 23.48 20.80
CA THR A 31 -2.45 23.24 22.02
C THR A 31 -1.03 22.81 21.68
N ALA A 32 -0.86 21.90 20.72
CA ALA A 32 0.46 21.46 20.29
C ALA A 32 1.26 22.61 19.64
N HIS A 33 0.62 23.40 18.81
CA HIS A 33 1.24 24.56 18.19
C HIS A 33 1.73 25.57 19.23
N SER A 34 0.93 25.86 20.26
CA SER A 34 1.33 26.78 21.35
C SER A 34 2.53 26.28 22.16
N LYS A 35 2.77 24.97 22.16
CA LYS A 35 3.90 24.33 22.84
C LYS A 35 5.08 24.01 21.94
N ASN A 36 5.03 24.36 20.64
CA ASN A 36 5.99 23.98 19.60
C ASN A 36 6.18 22.45 19.46
N GLU A 37 5.14 21.69 19.68
CA GLU A 37 5.14 20.24 19.54
C GLU A 37 4.93 19.84 18.07
N ILE A 38 5.82 19.04 17.52
CA ILE A 38 5.85 18.72 16.08
C ILE A 38 5.20 17.35 15.79
N SER A 39 5.31 16.39 16.71
CA SER A 39 4.84 15.03 16.49
C SER A 39 3.44 14.82 17.07
N PHE A 40 2.44 14.69 16.20
CA PHE A 40 1.07 14.41 16.61
C PHE A 40 0.96 13.13 17.47
N GLN A 41 1.57 12.05 17.00
CA GLN A 41 1.51 10.77 17.70
C GLN A 41 2.20 10.82 19.08
N ARG A 42 3.42 11.31 19.14
CA ARG A 42 4.22 11.31 20.38
C ARG A 42 3.74 12.37 21.38
N ASN A 43 3.59 13.59 20.91
CA ASN A 43 3.34 14.74 21.79
C ASN A 43 1.86 14.90 22.14
N ILE A 44 0.96 14.49 21.24
CA ILE A 44 -0.48 14.66 21.47
C ILE A 44 -1.10 13.34 21.92
N VAL A 45 -1.01 12.29 21.12
CA VAL A 45 -1.73 11.04 21.41
C VAL A 45 -1.12 10.34 22.63
N MET A 46 0.17 10.03 22.59
CA MET A 46 0.82 9.29 23.69
C MET A 46 0.88 10.07 25.00
N ALA A 47 1.09 11.39 24.94
CA ALA A 47 1.12 12.23 26.14
C ALA A 47 -0.27 12.35 26.80
N ASN A 48 -1.34 12.22 26.03
CA ASN A 48 -2.71 12.38 26.53
C ASN A 48 -3.50 11.06 26.63
N VAL A 49 -2.86 9.90 26.52
CA VAL A 49 -3.53 8.58 26.62
C VAL A 49 -4.38 8.44 27.87
N LYS A 50 -3.93 9.01 29.00
CA LYS A 50 -4.67 8.96 30.28
C LYS A 50 -5.83 9.97 30.34
N ASN A 51 -5.80 11.02 29.54
CA ASN A 51 -6.77 12.14 29.58
C ASN A 51 -7.80 12.04 28.47
N LEU A 52 -7.43 11.39 27.35
CA LEU A 52 -8.30 11.17 26.21
C LEU A 52 -8.92 9.78 26.30
N ASN A 53 -10.20 9.68 25.99
CA ASN A 53 -10.87 8.38 25.87
C ASN A 53 -10.52 7.76 24.51
N ILE A 54 -9.40 7.05 24.47
CA ILE A 54 -8.85 6.41 23.26
C ILE A 54 -9.22 4.95 23.26
N HIS A 55 -9.87 4.50 22.19
CA HIS A 55 -10.19 3.10 21.95
C HIS A 55 -9.37 2.58 20.78
N ALA A 56 -8.76 1.42 20.96
CA ALA A 56 -8.14 0.70 19.85
C ALA A 56 -9.21 -0.07 19.07
N PHE A 57 -9.15 0.01 17.75
CA PHE A 57 -9.94 -0.82 16.84
C PHE A 57 -9.02 -1.92 16.30
N ASP A 58 -9.42 -3.16 16.50
CA ASP A 58 -8.69 -4.31 15.97
C ASP A 58 -9.01 -4.48 14.48
N ALA A 59 -7.98 -4.44 13.64
CA ALA A 59 -8.07 -4.58 12.20
C ALA A 59 -7.45 -5.90 11.69
N THR A 60 -7.30 -6.90 12.55
CA THR A 60 -6.65 -8.18 12.23
C THR A 60 -7.34 -8.92 11.07
N ASP A 61 -8.66 -8.81 10.96
CA ASP A 61 -9.44 -9.41 9.88
C ASP A 61 -9.38 -8.63 8.56
N SER A 62 -8.82 -7.43 8.59
CA SER A 62 -8.72 -6.55 7.42
C SER A 62 -7.39 -6.74 6.69
N PHE A 63 -7.36 -6.40 5.40
CA PHE A 63 -6.08 -6.31 4.68
C PHE A 63 -5.34 -5.05 5.10
N VAL A 64 -4.25 -5.23 5.82
CA VAL A 64 -3.38 -4.13 6.29
C VAL A 64 -1.98 -4.34 5.78
N GLY A 65 -1.39 -3.30 5.20
CA GLY A 65 -0.01 -3.33 4.72
C GLY A 65 0.67 -2.00 4.92
N THR A 66 1.84 -2.01 5.54
CA THR A 66 2.68 -0.81 5.73
C THR A 66 3.78 -0.79 4.69
N ILE A 67 3.85 0.29 3.91
CA ILE A 67 4.88 0.50 2.88
C ILE A 67 5.95 1.42 3.47
N ASP A 68 7.02 0.83 3.97
CA ASP A 68 8.16 1.51 4.57
C ASP A 68 9.46 1.32 3.77
N SER A 69 9.45 0.38 2.84
CA SER A 69 10.59 0.04 2.00
C SER A 69 10.14 -0.47 0.62
N ILE A 70 11.08 -0.54 -0.33
CA ILE A 70 10.81 -1.14 -1.65
C ILE A 70 10.46 -2.63 -1.48
N GLN A 71 11.09 -3.32 -0.53
CA GLN A 71 10.80 -4.71 -0.24
C GLN A 71 9.38 -4.91 0.30
N SER A 72 8.92 -4.07 1.24
CA SER A 72 7.56 -4.15 1.76
C SER A 72 6.53 -3.83 0.67
N TYR A 73 6.78 -2.80 -0.14
CA TYR A 73 5.95 -2.48 -1.31
C TYR A 73 5.81 -3.66 -2.26
N TYR A 74 6.93 -4.30 -2.59
CA TYR A 74 6.94 -5.49 -3.44
C TYR A 74 6.15 -6.64 -2.83
N LYS A 75 6.40 -6.98 -1.56
CA LYS A 75 5.70 -8.07 -0.85
C LYS A 75 4.19 -7.84 -0.80
N ILE A 76 3.76 -6.63 -0.42
CA ILE A 76 2.34 -6.26 -0.35
C ILE A 76 1.71 -6.32 -1.75
N SER A 77 2.38 -5.81 -2.78
CA SER A 77 1.87 -5.85 -4.14
C SER A 77 1.70 -7.29 -4.62
N MET A 78 2.68 -8.16 -4.37
CA MET A 78 2.62 -9.57 -4.77
C MET A 78 1.58 -10.37 -3.98
N SER A 79 1.34 -10.03 -2.72
CA SER A 79 0.29 -10.69 -1.92
C SER A 79 -1.11 -10.49 -2.50
N LEU A 80 -1.33 -9.46 -3.31
CA LEU A 80 -2.59 -9.24 -4.03
C LEU A 80 -2.86 -10.27 -5.14
N LEU A 81 -1.86 -11.07 -5.53
CA LEU A 81 -2.09 -12.21 -6.43
C LEU A 81 -2.86 -13.34 -5.74
N GLU A 82 -2.84 -13.40 -4.42
CA GLU A 82 -3.63 -14.31 -3.62
C GLU A 82 -5.10 -13.86 -3.56
N LYS A 83 -6.02 -14.77 -3.83
CA LYS A 83 -7.45 -14.46 -3.87
C LYS A 83 -7.96 -13.92 -2.54
N GLU A 84 -7.54 -14.51 -1.42
CA GLU A 84 -7.98 -14.11 -0.09
C GLU A 84 -7.65 -12.64 0.21
N ASN A 85 -6.43 -12.21 -0.09
CA ASN A 85 -6.00 -10.83 0.12
C ASN A 85 -6.75 -9.85 -0.78
N ARG A 86 -7.02 -10.23 -2.04
CA ARG A 86 -7.85 -9.42 -2.93
C ARG A 86 -9.28 -9.28 -2.43
N ASP A 87 -9.87 -10.39 -2.00
CA ASP A 87 -11.25 -10.40 -1.51
C ASP A 87 -11.37 -9.52 -0.25
N LYS A 88 -10.40 -9.58 0.68
CA LYS A 88 -10.36 -8.70 1.85
C LYS A 88 -10.23 -7.22 1.46
N LEU A 89 -9.37 -6.89 0.49
CA LEU A 89 -9.14 -5.51 0.06
C LEU A 89 -10.36 -4.93 -0.68
N PHE A 90 -10.97 -5.71 -1.57
CA PHE A 90 -12.06 -5.24 -2.45
C PHE A 90 -13.47 -5.61 -1.96
N SER A 91 -13.61 -6.20 -0.78
CA SER A 91 -14.91 -6.51 -0.16
C SER A 91 -15.73 -5.25 0.15
N SER A 92 -15.09 -4.14 0.37
CA SER A 92 -15.73 -2.85 0.62
C SER A 92 -15.46 -1.87 -0.53
N PRO A 93 -16.41 -0.98 -0.87
CA PRO A 93 -16.19 0.01 -1.90
C PRO A 93 -15.09 0.98 -1.48
N ILE A 94 -14.00 0.99 -2.24
CA ILE A 94 -12.88 1.91 -2.03
C ILE A 94 -13.02 3.06 -3.02
N SER A 95 -13.30 4.26 -2.54
CA SER A 95 -13.33 5.46 -3.37
C SER A 95 -11.91 5.93 -3.65
N THR A 96 -11.48 5.78 -4.88
CA THR A 96 -10.20 6.30 -5.36
C THR A 96 -10.44 7.23 -6.54
N LYS A 97 -9.38 7.94 -6.99
CA LYS A 97 -9.48 8.76 -8.19
C LYS A 97 -9.71 7.87 -9.40
N GLU A 98 -10.91 7.93 -9.96
CA GLU A 98 -11.24 7.28 -11.23
C GLU A 98 -10.49 7.96 -12.39
N ARG A 99 -10.05 7.16 -13.33
CA ARG A 99 -9.41 7.62 -14.57
C ARG A 99 -9.94 6.79 -15.72
N ASP A 100 -10.39 7.46 -16.76
CA ASP A 100 -10.80 6.85 -18.01
C ASP A 100 -9.56 6.48 -18.84
N ASP A 101 -8.86 5.43 -18.41
CA ASP A 101 -7.73 4.88 -19.15
C ASP A 101 -8.24 3.90 -20.20
N MET A 102 -7.51 3.75 -21.32
CA MET A 102 -7.88 2.81 -22.37
C MET A 102 -7.84 1.37 -21.83
N PRO A 103 -8.71 0.48 -22.34
CA PRO A 103 -8.62 -0.94 -22.00
C PRO A 103 -7.25 -1.52 -22.34
N THR A 104 -6.85 -2.56 -21.59
CA THR A 104 -5.61 -3.29 -21.86
C THR A 104 -5.71 -4.04 -23.20
N LEU A 105 -4.71 -3.90 -24.04
CA LEU A 105 -4.57 -4.62 -25.30
C LEU A 105 -3.72 -5.88 -25.09
N TYR A 106 -4.27 -7.02 -25.44
CA TYR A 106 -3.55 -8.29 -25.50
C TYR A 106 -3.22 -8.63 -26.95
N GLY A 107 -1.93 -8.79 -27.25
CA GLY A 107 -1.49 -9.21 -28.57
C GLY A 107 -1.78 -10.69 -28.87
N PRO A 108 -1.67 -11.13 -30.15
CA PRO A 108 -2.05 -12.48 -30.56
C PRO A 108 -1.21 -13.60 -29.94
N GLU A 109 0.00 -13.30 -29.47
CA GLU A 109 0.91 -14.27 -28.84
C GLU A 109 1.03 -14.03 -27.33
N SER A 110 0.18 -13.14 -26.78
CA SER A 110 0.23 -12.85 -25.35
C SER A 110 -0.30 -14.00 -24.52
N ALA A 111 0.37 -14.28 -23.41
CA ALA A 111 -0.09 -15.22 -22.39
C ALA A 111 0.18 -14.66 -20.98
N THR A 112 -0.86 -14.57 -20.18
CA THR A 112 -0.73 -14.17 -18.78
C THR A 112 -1.32 -15.24 -17.87
N LYS A 113 -0.57 -15.62 -16.83
CA LYS A 113 -1.01 -16.59 -15.85
C LYS A 113 -0.78 -16.05 -14.45
N ASN A 114 -1.81 -16.15 -13.59
CA ASN A 114 -1.78 -15.64 -12.22
C ASN A 114 -1.20 -14.22 -12.13
N SER A 115 -1.80 -13.27 -12.86
CA SER A 115 -1.28 -11.91 -12.99
C SER A 115 -2.39 -10.87 -12.81
N LEU A 116 -2.06 -9.74 -12.22
CA LEU A 116 -2.93 -8.57 -12.16
C LEU A 116 -2.44 -7.55 -13.19
N VAL A 117 -3.34 -7.13 -14.06
CA VAL A 117 -3.05 -6.19 -15.14
C VAL A 117 -3.94 -4.97 -14.98
N ALA A 118 -3.33 -3.80 -14.81
CA ALA A 118 -4.05 -2.53 -14.74
C ALA A 118 -4.40 -2.03 -16.15
N ASP A 119 -5.31 -1.04 -16.22
CA ASP A 119 -5.76 -0.44 -17.47
C ASP A 119 -4.64 0.21 -18.28
N GLY A 120 -4.84 0.31 -19.59
CA GLY A 120 -3.93 0.96 -20.52
C GLY A 120 -2.64 0.18 -20.79
N CYS A 121 -2.55 -1.09 -20.39
CA CYS A 121 -1.39 -1.93 -20.69
C CYS A 121 -1.41 -2.47 -22.12
N ILE A 122 -0.23 -2.79 -22.65
CA ILE A 122 -0.06 -3.52 -23.91
C ILE A 122 0.78 -4.75 -23.62
N ILE A 123 0.18 -5.93 -23.79
CA ILE A 123 0.78 -7.22 -23.47
C ILE A 123 0.94 -8.02 -24.76
N ASP A 124 2.15 -8.04 -25.31
CA ASP A 124 2.51 -8.83 -26.50
C ASP A 124 3.36 -10.07 -26.16
N GLY A 125 3.82 -10.19 -24.92
CA GLY A 125 4.67 -11.28 -24.44
C GLY A 125 3.99 -12.18 -23.43
N GLN A 126 4.80 -12.94 -22.69
CA GLN A 126 4.35 -13.87 -21.66
C GLN A 126 4.65 -13.33 -20.27
N GLY A 127 3.68 -13.36 -19.37
CA GLY A 127 3.82 -12.95 -17.97
C GLY A 127 3.20 -13.96 -17.02
N GLU A 128 3.97 -14.43 -16.06
CA GLU A 128 3.50 -15.35 -15.03
C GLU A 128 3.79 -14.79 -13.64
N ASN A 129 2.83 -14.96 -12.72
CA ASN A 129 2.91 -14.47 -11.33
C ASN A 129 3.37 -13.00 -11.27
N SER A 130 2.72 -12.15 -12.06
CA SER A 130 3.21 -10.80 -12.31
C SER A 130 2.15 -9.74 -12.06
N LEU A 131 2.60 -8.54 -11.70
CA LEU A 131 1.74 -7.38 -11.54
C LEU A 131 2.16 -6.29 -12.53
N PHE A 132 1.23 -5.90 -13.38
CA PHE A 132 1.43 -4.85 -14.39
C PHE A 132 0.74 -3.58 -13.94
N SER A 133 1.51 -2.55 -13.63
CA SER A 133 0.96 -1.24 -13.31
C SER A 133 0.45 -0.53 -14.56
N LYS A 134 -0.37 0.51 -14.37
CA LYS A 134 -1.01 1.27 -15.46
C LYS A 134 -0.03 1.66 -16.57
N ALA A 135 -0.49 1.54 -17.82
CA ALA A 135 0.24 1.88 -19.03
C ALA A 135 1.59 1.16 -19.18
N SER A 136 1.73 -0.02 -18.61
CA SER A 136 2.90 -0.89 -18.80
C SER A 136 2.86 -1.56 -20.17
N ARG A 137 4.04 -1.84 -20.74
CA ARG A 137 4.18 -2.52 -22.03
C ARG A 137 5.11 -3.71 -21.90
N LEU A 138 4.60 -4.91 -22.21
CA LEU A 138 5.37 -6.14 -22.38
C LEU A 138 5.48 -6.44 -23.86
N LYS A 139 6.70 -6.43 -24.41
CA LYS A 139 6.96 -6.64 -25.84
C LYS A 139 6.91 -8.12 -26.20
N LYS A 140 6.67 -8.39 -27.49
CA LYS A 140 6.76 -9.73 -28.10
C LYS A 140 8.10 -10.38 -27.78
N ALA A 141 8.10 -11.68 -27.53
CA ALA A 141 9.26 -12.48 -27.14
C ALA A 141 9.93 -12.10 -25.80
N GLN A 142 9.34 -11.22 -25.01
CA GLN A 142 9.75 -11.00 -23.64
C GLN A 142 9.02 -11.97 -22.71
N TRP A 143 9.81 -12.69 -21.94
CA TRP A 143 9.28 -13.47 -20.83
C TRP A 143 9.58 -12.73 -19.52
N LEU A 144 8.52 -12.29 -18.86
CA LEU A 144 8.67 -11.60 -17.60
C LEU A 144 8.75 -12.61 -16.47
N LYS A 145 9.99 -12.86 -16.02
CA LYS A 145 10.26 -13.62 -14.79
C LYS A 145 10.34 -12.70 -13.55
N ILE A 146 10.38 -11.38 -13.76
CA ILE A 146 10.38 -10.41 -12.68
C ILE A 146 8.91 -10.08 -12.38
N PRO A 147 8.43 -10.39 -11.19
CA PRO A 147 7.00 -10.36 -10.90
C PRO A 147 6.37 -8.96 -10.83
N PHE A 148 7.13 -7.90 -11.12
CA PHE A 148 6.62 -6.54 -11.02
C PHE A 148 7.10 -5.64 -12.16
N LEU A 149 6.15 -5.17 -12.99
CA LEU A 149 6.43 -4.19 -14.03
C LEU A 149 5.76 -2.85 -13.66
N CYS A 150 6.57 -1.91 -13.19
CA CYS A 150 6.13 -0.53 -12.95
C CYS A 150 6.46 0.33 -14.17
N ARG A 151 5.62 1.29 -14.48
CA ARG A 151 5.91 2.31 -15.50
C ARG A 151 7.13 3.13 -15.05
N ILE A 152 8.28 2.92 -15.69
CA ILE A 152 9.40 3.85 -15.59
C ILE A 152 9.02 5.03 -16.50
N PRO A 153 8.92 6.27 -16.00
CA PRO A 153 8.69 7.42 -16.86
C PRO A 153 9.83 7.51 -17.86
N LEU A 154 9.51 7.66 -19.14
CA LEU A 154 10.43 7.73 -20.27
C LEU A 154 11.45 8.90 -20.21
N SER A 155 11.43 9.70 -19.15
CA SER A 155 12.38 10.82 -18.93
C SER A 155 13.71 10.43 -18.30
N ALA A 156 13.88 9.20 -17.81
CA ALA A 156 15.18 8.71 -17.39
C ALA A 156 16.00 8.31 -18.63
N LYS A 157 16.54 9.28 -19.36
CA LYS A 157 17.66 9.04 -20.27
C LYS A 157 18.81 8.55 -19.41
N ILE A 158 19.09 7.25 -19.49
CA ILE A 158 20.34 6.68 -19.01
C ILE A 158 21.41 7.31 -19.90
N GLN A 159 22.11 8.31 -19.38
CA GLN A 159 23.38 8.74 -19.98
C GLN A 159 24.36 7.59 -19.76
N ARG A 160 24.85 7.06 -20.87
CA ARG A 160 25.98 6.10 -20.92
C ARG A 160 27.26 6.82 -20.52
#